data_2f68d3fcc82e1b266269eedc7fc1ac7a
#
_entry.id   2f68d3fcc82e1b266269eedc7fc1ac7a
#
_cell.length_a   1.000
_cell.length_b   1.000
_cell.length_c   1.000
_cell.angle_alpha   90.00
_cell.angle_beta   90.00
_cell.angle_gamma   90.00
#
_symmetry.space_group_name_H-M   'P 1'
#
loop_
_entity.id
_entity.type
_entity.pdbx_description
1 polymer ?
#
loop_
_entity_poly.entity_id
_entity_poly.type
_entity_poly.pdbx_seq_one_letter_code
_entity_poly.pdbx_strand_id
1 'polypeptide(L)'
;TLGLSVQSGGNWAVLNTGDSILVASGNLNFTGLAASTGNKITFDYAGTDYYRIFTSQTTGTVYSSFILNVSAIGTLNTTGGYFAGFIQAGSTTAYGAVIWTRASTTTGKYNIGVSTRSSTSPVSWLTNELDPGVSYLIVSGYVFGAGTNDDVAKIWLNPSSLGGAEPTADASAVAATDLTSVERFLIRQNSTTGTPFIEMDEIRVGSTWASVTPVG
;
A
#
# COMPACT_ATOMS: atom_id res chain seq x y z
N THR A 1 -14.27 -16.20 -9.86
CA THR A 1 -13.64 -15.16 -9.04
C THR A 1 -14.57 -14.86 -7.87
N LEU A 2 -14.08 -14.92 -6.64
CA LEU A 2 -14.85 -14.65 -5.44
C LEU A 2 -14.25 -13.43 -4.71
N GLY A 3 -15.08 -12.76 -3.90
CA GLY A 3 -14.64 -11.61 -3.12
C GLY A 3 -13.59 -11.96 -2.07
N LEU A 4 -12.68 -11.03 -1.78
CA LEU A 4 -11.53 -11.21 -0.90
C LEU A 4 -11.93 -11.70 0.51
N SER A 5 -12.98 -11.16 1.11
CA SER A 5 -13.44 -11.59 2.44
C SER A 5 -13.83 -13.07 2.46
N VAL A 6 -14.58 -13.53 1.45
CA VAL A 6 -15.02 -14.93 1.32
C VAL A 6 -13.83 -15.86 1.13
N GLN A 7 -12.94 -15.54 0.19
CA GLN A 7 -11.78 -16.38 -0.12
C GLN A 7 -10.76 -16.45 1.01
N SER A 8 -10.66 -15.40 1.81
CA SER A 8 -9.76 -15.36 2.97
C SER A 8 -10.37 -16.01 4.22
N GLY A 9 -11.58 -16.57 4.16
CA GLY A 9 -12.26 -17.09 5.34
C GLY A 9 -12.57 -16.02 6.39
N GLY A 10 -12.80 -14.77 5.94
CA GLY A 10 -13.07 -13.64 6.83
C GLY A 10 -11.84 -12.94 7.41
N ASN A 11 -10.61 -13.38 7.05
CA ASN A 11 -9.39 -12.74 7.54
C ASN A 11 -9.21 -11.30 7.01
N TRP A 12 -9.80 -10.98 5.87
CA TRP A 12 -9.96 -9.63 5.37
C TRP A 12 -11.39 -9.17 5.65
N ALA A 13 -11.52 -8.22 6.57
CA ALA A 13 -12.79 -7.64 6.96
C ALA A 13 -13.11 -6.40 6.09
N VAL A 14 -14.40 -6.14 5.92
CA VAL A 14 -14.89 -4.97 5.16
C VAL A 14 -14.95 -3.74 6.04
N LEU A 15 -14.61 -2.56 5.49
CA LEU A 15 -14.70 -1.28 6.16
C LEU A 15 -15.97 -0.50 5.76
N ASN A 16 -16.42 -0.68 4.53
CA ASN A 16 -17.60 -0.04 3.92
C ASN A 16 -18.31 -1.00 2.96
N THR A 17 -19.20 -0.49 2.12
CA THR A 17 -19.95 -1.27 1.13
C THR A 17 -19.68 -0.77 -0.29
N GLY A 18 -19.73 -1.66 -1.28
CA GLY A 18 -19.51 -1.37 -2.70
C GLY A 18 -19.08 -2.62 -3.45
N ASP A 19 -18.50 -2.45 -4.63
CA ASP A 19 -17.94 -3.54 -5.41
C ASP A 19 -16.78 -4.20 -4.68
N SER A 20 -16.74 -5.53 -4.72
CA SER A 20 -15.76 -6.29 -3.96
C SER A 20 -14.38 -6.28 -4.63
N ILE A 21 -13.33 -6.23 -3.82
CA ILE A 21 -11.99 -6.68 -4.22
C ILE A 21 -12.06 -8.18 -4.50
N LEU A 22 -11.58 -8.61 -5.66
CA LEU A 22 -11.70 -9.97 -6.14
C LEU A 22 -10.37 -10.73 -6.02
N VAL A 23 -10.46 -12.03 -5.75
CA VAL A 23 -9.29 -12.93 -5.85
C VAL A 23 -9.26 -13.52 -7.25
N ALA A 24 -8.17 -13.29 -7.96
CA ALA A 24 -7.93 -13.76 -9.32
C ALA A 24 -6.80 -14.79 -9.36
N SER A 25 -6.91 -15.75 -10.27
CA SER A 25 -5.88 -16.78 -10.46
C SER A 25 -4.55 -16.21 -10.96
N GLY A 26 -3.46 -16.87 -10.62
CA GLY A 26 -2.10 -16.51 -11.00
C GLY A 26 -1.42 -15.58 -10.00
N ASN A 27 -0.11 -15.44 -10.15
CA ASN A 27 0.76 -14.71 -9.24
C ASN A 27 1.44 -13.54 -9.94
N LEU A 28 1.71 -12.48 -9.18
CA LEU A 28 2.73 -11.50 -9.53
C LEU A 28 4.06 -11.94 -8.93
N ASN A 29 5.16 -11.72 -9.64
CA ASN A 29 6.50 -12.08 -9.17
C ASN A 29 7.42 -10.88 -9.23
N PHE A 30 8.38 -10.84 -8.31
CA PHE A 30 9.46 -9.87 -8.29
C PHE A 30 10.80 -10.58 -8.09
N THR A 31 11.77 -10.30 -8.97
CA THR A 31 13.07 -10.98 -8.96
C THR A 31 13.82 -10.75 -7.64
N GLY A 32 14.27 -11.82 -7.01
CA GLY A 32 15.00 -11.80 -5.74
C GLY A 32 14.10 -11.82 -4.49
N LEU A 33 12.80 -11.57 -4.63
CA LEU A 33 11.85 -11.80 -3.55
C LEU A 33 11.49 -13.30 -3.49
N ALA A 34 11.13 -13.79 -2.31
CA ALA A 34 10.60 -15.15 -2.17
C ALA A 34 9.46 -15.39 -3.16
N ALA A 35 9.46 -16.58 -3.77
CA ALA A 35 8.49 -16.93 -4.81
C ALA A 35 7.05 -16.76 -4.34
N SER A 36 6.24 -16.10 -5.16
CA SER A 36 4.82 -15.89 -4.89
C SER A 36 4.05 -17.20 -4.91
N THR A 37 3.07 -17.31 -4.03
CA THR A 37 2.22 -18.50 -3.91
C THR A 37 0.75 -18.13 -3.84
N GLY A 38 -0.12 -18.98 -4.38
CA GLY A 38 -1.57 -18.79 -4.30
C GLY A 38 -2.16 -18.00 -5.45
N ASN A 39 -2.84 -16.90 -5.14
CA ASN A 39 -3.58 -16.07 -6.07
C ASN A 39 -3.36 -14.59 -5.75
N LYS A 40 -3.47 -13.73 -6.75
CA LYS A 40 -3.45 -12.27 -6.59
C LYS A 40 -4.84 -11.70 -6.33
N ILE A 41 -4.91 -10.45 -5.91
CA ILE A 41 -6.16 -9.70 -5.84
C ILE A 41 -6.23 -8.66 -6.95
N THR A 42 -7.46 -8.34 -7.36
CA THR A 42 -7.75 -7.31 -8.38
C THR A 42 -8.83 -6.37 -7.88
N PHE A 43 -8.66 -5.09 -8.14
CA PHE A 43 -9.63 -4.06 -7.80
C PHE A 43 -9.41 -2.79 -8.63
N ASP A 44 -10.46 -1.97 -8.71
CA ASP A 44 -10.42 -0.70 -9.43
C ASP A 44 -11.48 0.26 -8.88
N TYR A 45 -11.41 1.50 -9.32
CA TYR A 45 -12.41 2.56 -9.14
C TYR A 45 -12.92 2.74 -7.71
N ALA A 46 -14.24 2.72 -7.52
CA ALA A 46 -14.89 2.88 -6.22
C ALA A 46 -15.55 1.56 -5.80
N GLY A 47 -15.38 1.20 -4.54
CA GLY A 47 -15.93 -0.07 -4.05
C GLY A 47 -15.75 -0.25 -2.56
N THR A 48 -15.75 -1.51 -2.15
CA THR A 48 -15.56 -1.92 -0.76
C THR A 48 -14.10 -1.83 -0.38
N ASP A 49 -13.82 -1.11 0.71
CA ASP A 49 -12.50 -1.09 1.33
C ASP A 49 -12.36 -2.28 2.28
N TYR A 50 -11.17 -2.87 2.31
CA TYR A 50 -10.87 -4.04 3.13
C TYR A 50 -9.69 -3.75 4.06
N TYR A 51 -9.69 -4.39 5.22
CA TYR A 51 -8.54 -4.37 6.11
C TYR A 51 -8.24 -5.75 6.70
N ARG A 52 -6.98 -5.95 7.04
CA ARG A 52 -6.53 -7.11 7.81
C ARG A 52 -5.90 -6.64 9.11
N ILE A 53 -6.29 -7.27 10.23
CA ILE A 53 -5.75 -6.97 11.56
C ILE A 53 -4.43 -7.72 11.75
N PHE A 54 -3.49 -7.04 12.39
CA PHE A 54 -2.25 -7.61 12.92
C PHE A 54 -2.03 -7.10 14.36
N THR A 55 -1.00 -7.62 15.05
CA THR A 55 -0.69 -7.18 16.41
C THR A 55 -0.37 -5.69 16.43
N SER A 56 -1.11 -4.92 17.24
CA SER A 56 -0.97 -3.47 17.35
C SER A 56 0.46 -3.07 17.71
N GLN A 57 0.99 -2.08 17.01
CA GLN A 57 2.32 -1.50 17.23
C GLN A 57 2.17 -0.04 17.62
N THR A 58 2.98 0.42 18.57
CA THR A 58 2.96 1.80 19.11
C THR A 58 4.34 2.45 19.11
N THR A 59 5.37 1.74 18.68
CA THR A 59 6.77 2.21 18.65
C THR A 59 7.54 1.56 17.51
N GLY A 60 8.69 2.10 17.17
CA GLY A 60 9.58 1.58 16.14
C GLY A 60 9.02 1.81 14.74
N THR A 61 9.24 0.87 13.84
CA THR A 61 8.75 0.94 12.46
C THR A 61 7.82 -0.25 12.16
N VAL A 62 6.68 0.04 11.56
CA VAL A 62 5.82 -0.97 10.95
C VAL A 62 5.97 -0.88 9.45
N TYR A 63 6.38 -1.97 8.82
CA TYR A 63 6.53 -2.06 7.36
C TYR A 63 5.36 -2.80 6.74
N SER A 64 5.02 -2.43 5.51
CA SER A 64 4.26 -3.28 4.60
C SER A 64 5.01 -3.45 3.29
N SER A 65 4.78 -4.56 2.60
CA SER A 65 5.21 -4.75 1.23
C SER A 65 4.15 -5.47 0.42
N PHE A 66 4.16 -5.26 -0.88
CA PHE A 66 3.35 -6.00 -1.85
C PHE A 66 3.91 -5.81 -3.26
N ILE A 67 3.62 -6.76 -4.14
CA ILE A 67 3.87 -6.62 -5.56
C ILE A 67 2.65 -5.93 -6.18
N LEU A 68 2.88 -4.81 -6.85
CA LEU A 68 1.88 -3.98 -7.52
C LEU A 68 2.00 -4.14 -9.04
N ASN A 69 0.88 -4.34 -9.71
CA ASN A 69 0.75 -4.16 -11.14
C ASN A 69 -0.49 -3.30 -11.43
N VAL A 70 -0.30 -2.16 -12.03
CA VAL A 70 -1.42 -1.37 -12.58
C VAL A 70 -1.62 -1.85 -14.01
N SER A 71 -2.62 -2.70 -14.25
CA SER A 71 -2.84 -3.29 -15.57
C SER A 71 -3.33 -2.27 -16.62
N ALA A 72 -4.03 -1.23 -16.17
CA ALA A 72 -4.40 -0.07 -16.95
C ALA A 72 -4.66 1.14 -16.06
N ILE A 73 -4.32 2.34 -16.51
CA ILE A 73 -4.58 3.58 -15.75
C ILE A 73 -6.05 3.99 -15.78
N GLY A 74 -6.83 3.53 -16.79
CA GLY A 74 -8.26 3.88 -16.92
C GLY A 74 -8.50 5.37 -16.92
N THR A 75 -9.37 5.83 -16.04
CA THR A 75 -9.74 7.24 -15.85
C THR A 75 -8.96 7.93 -14.71
N LEU A 76 -7.88 7.32 -14.23
CA LEU A 76 -7.01 7.91 -13.21
C LEU A 76 -6.59 9.31 -13.62
N ASN A 77 -6.77 10.29 -12.75
CA ASN A 77 -6.41 11.68 -13.01
C ASN A 77 -5.10 12.09 -12.29
N THR A 78 -4.65 13.31 -12.51
CA THR A 78 -3.42 13.86 -11.92
C THR A 78 -3.54 14.20 -10.43
N THR A 79 -4.74 14.29 -9.87
CA THR A 79 -4.95 14.38 -8.42
C THR A 79 -4.77 13.01 -7.76
N GLY A 80 -5.27 11.96 -8.42
CA GLY A 80 -5.17 10.59 -7.96
C GLY A 80 -5.99 10.27 -6.71
N GLY A 81 -5.62 9.18 -6.06
CA GLY A 81 -6.21 8.72 -4.81
C GLY A 81 -5.28 7.75 -4.08
N TYR A 82 -5.59 7.46 -2.83
CA TYR A 82 -4.85 6.45 -2.08
C TYR A 82 -5.57 5.11 -2.13
N PHE A 83 -4.78 4.04 -2.21
CA PHE A 83 -5.30 2.68 -2.38
C PHE A 83 -4.82 1.70 -1.30
N ALA A 84 -3.82 2.06 -0.48
CA ALA A 84 -3.33 1.22 0.61
C ALA A 84 -2.76 2.08 1.75
N GLY A 85 -2.54 1.47 2.91
CA GLY A 85 -1.93 2.13 4.07
C GLY A 85 -2.25 1.40 5.37
N PHE A 86 -1.88 2.01 6.49
CA PHE A 86 -2.21 1.50 7.81
C PHE A 86 -3.41 2.23 8.41
N ILE A 87 -4.05 1.59 9.41
CA ILE A 87 -5.13 2.19 10.21
C ILE A 87 -4.76 2.05 11.68
N GLN A 88 -5.01 3.13 12.45
CA GLN A 88 -4.85 3.16 13.90
C GLN A 88 -5.83 2.20 14.59
N ALA A 89 -5.39 1.61 15.69
CA ALA A 89 -6.23 0.78 16.55
C ALA A 89 -7.51 1.51 16.96
N GLY A 90 -8.65 0.81 16.87
CA GLY A 90 -9.96 1.36 17.25
C GLY A 90 -10.51 2.44 16.31
N SER A 91 -9.80 2.83 15.25
CA SER A 91 -10.24 3.84 14.29
C SER A 91 -10.70 3.21 12.97
N THR A 92 -11.53 3.95 12.23
CA THR A 92 -11.92 3.63 10.85
C THR A 92 -11.49 4.74 9.86
N THR A 93 -10.86 5.81 10.35
CA THR A 93 -10.50 7.00 9.55
C THR A 93 -9.11 7.55 9.84
N ALA A 94 -8.45 7.09 10.91
CA ALA A 94 -7.08 7.50 11.22
C ALA A 94 -6.09 6.60 10.48
N TYR A 95 -5.68 7.03 9.30
CA TYR A 95 -4.75 6.29 8.42
C TYR A 95 -3.30 6.75 8.61
N GLY A 96 -2.33 5.85 8.33
CA GLY A 96 -0.90 6.11 8.38
C GLY A 96 -0.13 5.45 7.24
N ALA A 97 0.99 6.03 6.83
CA ALA A 97 1.81 5.60 5.68
C ALA A 97 0.94 5.26 4.47
N VAL A 98 0.11 6.23 4.09
CA VAL A 98 -0.91 6.08 3.06
C VAL A 98 -0.24 6.11 1.69
N ILE A 99 -0.52 5.11 0.85
CA ILE A 99 0.09 4.93 -0.47
C ILE A 99 -0.87 5.44 -1.53
N TRP A 100 -0.39 6.37 -2.33
CA TRP A 100 -1.14 7.09 -3.36
C TRP A 100 -0.73 6.68 -4.76
N THR A 101 -1.66 6.83 -5.70
CA THR A 101 -1.38 6.78 -7.13
C THR A 101 -2.07 7.95 -7.84
N ARG A 102 -1.47 8.44 -8.92
CA ARG A 102 -2.04 9.45 -9.82
C ARG A 102 -1.55 9.23 -11.25
N ALA A 103 -2.30 9.75 -12.23
CA ALA A 103 -1.80 9.82 -13.58
C ALA A 103 -0.55 10.72 -13.62
N SER A 104 0.47 10.29 -14.36
CA SER A 104 1.62 11.14 -14.65
C SER A 104 1.25 12.24 -15.66
N THR A 105 2.09 13.27 -15.74
CA THR A 105 2.05 14.25 -16.84
C THR A 105 2.46 13.64 -18.18
N THR A 106 3.21 12.55 -18.15
CA THR A 106 3.49 11.73 -19.34
C THR A 106 2.31 10.80 -19.62
N THR A 107 1.71 10.96 -20.78
CA THR A 107 0.54 10.18 -21.18
C THR A 107 0.80 8.67 -21.07
N GLY A 108 -0.14 7.95 -20.47
CA GLY A 108 -0.08 6.50 -20.33
C GLY A 108 0.76 6.01 -19.16
N LYS A 109 1.40 6.90 -18.39
CA LYS A 109 2.17 6.56 -17.19
C LYS A 109 1.47 7.01 -15.90
N TYR A 110 1.95 6.50 -14.76
CA TYR A 110 1.44 6.87 -13.45
C TYR A 110 2.59 7.07 -12.45
N ASN A 111 2.29 7.74 -11.35
CA ASN A 111 3.22 7.92 -10.23
C ASN A 111 2.65 7.27 -8.96
N ILE A 112 3.54 6.87 -8.06
CA ILE A 112 3.24 6.42 -6.70
C ILE A 112 3.83 7.43 -5.71
N GLY A 113 3.16 7.61 -4.57
CA GLY A 113 3.64 8.47 -3.51
C GLY A 113 3.17 7.99 -2.14
N VAL A 114 3.67 8.64 -1.10
CA VAL A 114 3.33 8.35 0.30
C VAL A 114 2.98 9.62 1.05
N SER A 115 2.04 9.53 1.96
CA SER A 115 1.76 10.56 2.98
C SER A 115 1.62 9.92 4.36
N THR A 116 1.82 10.71 5.41
CA THR A 116 1.60 10.21 6.78
C THR A 116 0.11 10.03 7.09
N ARG A 117 -0.76 10.87 6.49
CA ARG A 117 -2.21 10.85 6.70
C ARG A 117 -2.95 11.03 5.37
N SER A 118 -4.22 10.63 5.31
CA SER A 118 -5.02 10.66 4.07
C SER A 118 -5.49 12.04 3.63
N SER A 119 -5.55 13.04 4.50
CA SER A 119 -6.17 14.33 4.18
C SER A 119 -5.41 15.55 4.68
N THR A 120 -4.51 15.42 5.64
CA THR A 120 -3.88 16.56 6.32
C THR A 120 -2.38 16.71 6.03
N SER A 121 -1.79 15.74 5.36
CA SER A 121 -0.38 15.73 5.02
C SER A 121 -0.19 15.78 3.51
N PRO A 122 0.78 16.54 3.02
CA PRO A 122 1.11 16.51 1.60
C PRO A 122 1.64 15.13 1.21
N VAL A 123 1.40 14.75 -0.05
CA VAL A 123 1.93 13.51 -0.62
C VAL A 123 3.34 13.76 -1.13
N SER A 124 4.30 12.96 -0.66
CA SER A 124 5.64 12.88 -1.24
C SER A 124 5.62 11.88 -2.38
N TRP A 125 5.71 12.39 -3.60
CA TRP A 125 5.68 11.58 -4.82
C TRP A 125 7.06 11.06 -5.19
N LEU A 126 7.14 9.81 -5.62
CA LEU A 126 8.32 9.27 -6.27
C LEU A 126 8.56 10.03 -7.59
N THR A 127 9.82 10.25 -7.93
CA THR A 127 10.22 10.89 -9.19
C THR A 127 10.05 9.98 -10.40
N ASN A 128 9.95 8.66 -10.16
CA ASN A 128 9.78 7.66 -11.20
C ASN A 128 8.37 7.74 -11.81
N GLU A 129 8.33 7.68 -13.14
CA GLU A 129 7.12 7.45 -13.90
C GLU A 129 7.01 5.96 -14.23
N LEU A 130 5.91 5.34 -13.81
CA LEU A 130 5.71 3.90 -13.90
C LEU A 130 4.86 3.54 -15.12
N ASP A 131 5.15 2.39 -15.71
CA ASP A 131 4.44 1.86 -16.87
C ASP A 131 3.35 0.88 -16.41
N PRO A 132 2.11 0.99 -16.94
CA PRO A 132 1.08 -0.01 -16.76
C PRO A 132 1.53 -1.37 -17.33
N GLY A 133 1.04 -2.44 -16.70
CA GLY A 133 1.38 -3.82 -17.08
C GLY A 133 2.73 -4.32 -16.54
N VAL A 134 3.50 -3.46 -15.86
CA VAL A 134 4.77 -3.83 -15.23
C VAL A 134 4.55 -4.07 -13.73
N SER A 135 5.16 -5.13 -13.20
CA SER A 135 5.12 -5.44 -11.76
C SER A 135 6.25 -4.73 -11.03
N TYR A 136 5.90 -4.08 -9.91
CA TYR A 136 6.81 -3.36 -9.04
C TYR A 136 6.68 -3.84 -7.61
N LEU A 137 7.79 -3.99 -6.89
CA LEU A 137 7.78 -4.20 -5.45
C LEU A 137 7.66 -2.84 -4.75
N ILE A 138 6.58 -2.65 -4.02
CA ILE A 138 6.38 -1.50 -3.15
C ILE A 138 6.63 -1.94 -1.71
N VAL A 139 7.46 -1.20 -1.01
CA VAL A 139 7.61 -1.30 0.44
C VAL A 139 7.23 0.04 1.04
N SER A 140 6.47 0.04 2.13
CA SER A 140 6.18 1.25 2.90
C SER A 140 6.47 1.04 4.38
N GLY A 141 6.71 2.11 5.10
CA GLY A 141 6.97 2.09 6.53
C GLY A 141 6.31 3.25 7.25
N TYR A 142 5.72 2.98 8.41
CA TYR A 142 5.30 3.98 9.37
C TYR A 142 6.26 3.95 10.56
N VAL A 143 6.98 5.04 10.76
CA VAL A 143 7.98 5.20 11.82
C VAL A 143 7.37 6.05 12.91
N PHE A 144 7.24 5.47 14.10
CA PHE A 144 6.81 6.22 15.28
C PHE A 144 7.96 7.08 15.78
N GLY A 145 7.78 8.40 15.80
CA GLY A 145 8.68 9.36 16.40
C GLY A 145 8.63 9.33 17.93
N ALA A 146 9.57 9.97 18.57
CA ALA A 146 9.61 10.08 20.05
C ALA A 146 8.97 11.38 20.56
N GLY A 147 8.73 12.33 19.68
CA GLY A 147 8.20 13.66 19.95
C GLY A 147 6.72 13.79 19.65
N THR A 148 6.35 14.95 19.13
CA THR A 148 4.98 15.27 18.73
C THR A 148 5.00 15.78 17.29
N ASN A 149 4.14 15.24 16.44
CA ASN A 149 4.07 15.58 15.02
C ASN A 149 5.39 15.26 14.28
N ASP A 150 6.03 14.14 14.65
CA ASP A 150 7.32 13.73 14.12
C ASP A 150 7.33 12.29 13.55
N ASP A 151 6.17 11.64 13.52
CA ASP A 151 6.03 10.35 12.83
C ASP A 151 6.34 10.49 11.34
N VAL A 152 6.98 9.47 10.77
CA VAL A 152 7.43 9.50 9.37
C VAL A 152 6.81 8.35 8.58
N ALA A 153 6.24 8.66 7.44
CA ALA A 153 5.91 7.67 6.43
C ALA A 153 7.03 7.58 5.39
N LYS A 154 7.45 6.37 5.04
CA LYS A 154 8.49 6.08 4.05
C LYS A 154 7.96 5.19 2.95
N ILE A 155 8.54 5.29 1.75
CA ILE A 155 8.25 4.40 0.63
C ILE A 155 9.51 4.06 -0.15
N TRP A 156 9.57 2.82 -0.63
CA TRP A 156 10.62 2.29 -1.49
C TRP A 156 9.99 1.62 -2.71
N LEU A 157 10.56 1.88 -3.86
CA LEU A 157 10.19 1.29 -5.14
C LEU A 157 11.31 0.35 -5.63
N ASN A 158 11.02 -0.94 -5.77
CA ASN A 158 11.97 -1.94 -6.22
C ASN A 158 13.31 -1.88 -5.45
N PRO A 159 13.29 -1.93 -4.12
CA PRO A 159 14.52 -1.82 -3.35
C PRO A 159 15.51 -2.93 -3.71
N SER A 160 16.79 -2.58 -3.85
CA SER A 160 17.84 -3.52 -4.20
C SER A 160 18.30 -4.39 -3.01
N SER A 161 18.07 -3.94 -1.77
CA SER A 161 18.42 -4.67 -0.55
C SER A 161 17.21 -5.45 -0.03
N LEU A 162 17.06 -6.70 -0.45
CA LEU A 162 16.03 -7.60 0.07
C LEU A 162 16.62 -8.46 1.19
N GLY A 163 15.85 -8.72 2.25
CA GLY A 163 16.22 -9.54 3.39
C GLY A 163 17.35 -9.00 4.28
N GLY A 164 17.99 -7.93 3.88
CA GLY A 164 19.14 -7.32 4.55
C GLY A 164 18.77 -6.09 5.41
N ALA A 165 19.65 -5.07 5.36
CA ALA A 165 19.39 -3.79 6.02
C ALA A 165 18.43 -2.93 5.20
N GLU A 166 17.62 -2.13 5.88
CA GLU A 166 16.75 -1.12 5.26
C GLU A 166 17.62 -0.11 4.47
N PRO A 167 17.37 0.07 3.16
CA PRO A 167 18.06 1.10 2.39
C PRO A 167 17.45 2.48 2.64
N THR A 168 18.08 3.52 2.13
CA THR A 168 17.49 4.87 2.13
C THR A 168 16.14 4.84 1.39
N ALA A 169 15.14 5.48 1.97
CA ALA A 169 13.82 5.58 1.35
C ALA A 169 13.86 6.45 0.08
N ASP A 170 13.09 6.05 -0.93
CA ASP A 170 12.98 6.82 -2.19
C ASP A 170 12.14 8.08 -2.01
N ALA A 171 11.17 8.06 -1.07
CA ALA A 171 10.46 9.24 -0.61
C ALA A 171 10.00 9.07 0.85
N SER A 172 9.80 10.20 1.54
CA SER A 172 9.27 10.24 2.89
C SER A 172 8.40 11.47 3.13
N ALA A 173 7.48 11.35 4.08
CA ALA A 173 6.63 12.44 4.54
C ALA A 173 6.62 12.46 6.07
N VAL A 174 6.60 13.66 6.68
CA VAL A 174 6.53 13.84 8.13
C VAL A 174 5.10 14.17 8.53
N ALA A 175 4.66 13.66 9.66
CA ALA A 175 3.31 13.87 10.15
C ALA A 175 3.07 15.30 10.67
N ALA A 176 1.87 15.84 10.37
CA ALA A 176 1.33 16.99 11.10
C ALA A 176 0.56 16.54 12.36
N THR A 177 0.26 15.25 12.47
CA THR A 177 -0.43 14.64 13.62
C THR A 177 -0.05 13.17 13.66
N ASP A 178 0.51 12.71 14.78
CA ASP A 178 0.96 11.33 14.97
C ASP A 178 -0.22 10.36 15.15
N LEU A 179 0.02 9.09 14.82
CA LEU A 179 -0.84 8.01 15.25
C LEU A 179 -0.36 7.49 16.61
N THR A 180 -1.28 7.09 17.46
CA THR A 180 -0.94 6.44 18.73
C THR A 180 -0.60 4.96 18.57
N SER A 181 -1.01 4.37 17.46
CA SER A 181 -0.76 2.95 17.14
C SER A 181 -1.12 2.65 15.69
N VAL A 182 -0.67 1.52 15.18
CA VAL A 182 -1.21 0.90 13.95
C VAL A 182 -1.48 -0.58 14.19
N GLU A 183 -2.62 -1.09 13.69
CA GLU A 183 -3.01 -2.50 13.87
C GLU A 183 -3.68 -3.12 12.64
N ARG A 184 -3.94 -2.35 11.58
CA ARG A 184 -4.62 -2.82 10.38
C ARG A 184 -3.89 -2.37 9.14
N PHE A 185 -3.86 -3.25 8.14
CA PHE A 185 -3.47 -2.88 6.78
C PHE A 185 -4.72 -2.72 5.92
N LEU A 186 -4.83 -1.58 5.26
CA LEU A 186 -5.96 -1.18 4.42
C LEU A 186 -5.66 -1.42 2.95
N ILE A 187 -6.65 -1.91 2.22
CA ILE A 187 -6.73 -1.82 0.76
C ILE A 187 -8.02 -1.06 0.43
N ARG A 188 -7.91 -0.06 -0.43
CA ARG A 188 -9.00 0.88 -0.69
C ARG A 188 -9.31 1.05 -2.17
N GLN A 189 -10.60 1.04 -2.48
CA GLN A 189 -11.18 1.44 -3.76
C GLN A 189 -11.74 2.86 -3.61
N ASN A 190 -10.93 3.87 -3.99
CA ASN A 190 -11.21 5.28 -3.65
C ASN A 190 -12.32 5.89 -4.52
N SER A 191 -12.11 5.89 -5.84
CA SER A 191 -13.04 6.53 -6.80
C SER A 191 -12.67 6.14 -8.24
N THR A 192 -13.56 6.42 -9.18
CA THR A 192 -13.32 6.19 -10.62
C THR A 192 -12.11 6.93 -11.18
N THR A 193 -11.71 8.04 -10.55
CA THR A 193 -10.56 8.84 -11.00
C THR A 193 -9.36 8.75 -10.06
N GLY A 194 -9.49 8.01 -8.95
CA GLY A 194 -8.45 7.89 -7.92
C GLY A 194 -7.85 6.48 -7.79
N THR A 195 -8.53 5.45 -8.28
CA THR A 195 -8.05 4.06 -8.26
C THR A 195 -8.02 3.51 -9.67
N PRO A 196 -6.82 3.24 -10.25
CA PRO A 196 -6.71 2.58 -11.55
C PRO A 196 -7.05 1.08 -11.44
N PHE A 197 -6.89 0.31 -12.54
CA PHE A 197 -7.00 -1.15 -12.49
C PHE A 197 -5.76 -1.74 -11.82
N ILE A 198 -5.90 -2.16 -10.56
CA ILE A 198 -4.82 -2.66 -9.73
C ILE A 198 -4.87 -4.18 -9.61
N GLU A 199 -3.73 -4.81 -9.76
CA GLU A 199 -3.43 -6.16 -9.30
C GLU A 199 -2.41 -6.05 -8.16
N MET A 200 -2.63 -6.79 -7.05
CA MET A 200 -1.74 -6.79 -5.90
C MET A 200 -1.52 -8.21 -5.40
N ASP A 201 -0.30 -8.52 -5.01
CA ASP A 201 0.08 -9.85 -4.56
C ASP A 201 1.14 -9.79 -3.45
N GLU A 202 1.34 -10.89 -2.74
CA GLU A 202 2.38 -11.06 -1.71
C GLU A 202 2.37 -9.96 -0.64
N ILE A 203 1.18 -9.61 -0.15
CA ILE A 203 1.01 -8.58 0.88
C ILE A 203 1.60 -9.07 2.20
N ARG A 204 2.59 -8.36 2.71
CA ARG A 204 3.26 -8.62 3.99
C ARG A 204 3.18 -7.41 4.91
N VAL A 205 3.08 -7.65 6.21
CA VAL A 205 3.21 -6.64 7.25
C VAL A 205 4.14 -7.19 8.32
N GLY A 206 5.06 -6.36 8.81
CA GLY A 206 6.04 -6.76 9.81
C GLY A 206 6.74 -5.59 10.47
N SER A 207 7.49 -5.89 11.54
CA SER A 207 8.27 -4.89 12.30
C SER A 207 9.74 -4.82 11.88
N THR A 208 10.17 -5.62 10.91
CA THR A 208 11.53 -5.59 10.38
C THR A 208 11.52 -5.57 8.86
N TRP A 209 12.53 -4.94 8.27
CA TRP A 209 12.73 -4.89 6.83
C TRP A 209 12.75 -6.30 6.21
N ALA A 210 13.56 -7.20 6.79
CA ALA A 210 13.70 -8.56 6.30
C ALA A 210 12.39 -9.36 6.29
N SER A 211 11.48 -9.11 7.26
CA SER A 211 10.20 -9.84 7.34
C SER A 211 9.24 -9.48 6.22
N VAL A 212 9.39 -8.30 5.62
CA VAL A 212 8.55 -7.85 4.49
C VAL A 212 9.26 -7.93 3.14
N THR A 213 10.57 -8.19 3.14
CA THR A 213 11.38 -8.37 1.92
C THR A 213 12.14 -9.70 1.92
N PRO A 214 11.47 -10.85 2.16
CA PRO A 214 12.16 -12.15 2.23
C PRO A 214 12.81 -12.49 0.90
N VAL A 215 14.06 -12.95 0.96
CA VAL A 215 14.82 -13.40 -0.24
C VAL A 215 14.36 -14.80 -0.65
N GLY A 216 14.28 -15.03 -1.96
CA GLY A 216 13.98 -16.33 -2.55
C GLY A 216 15.20 -17.04 -3.10
#